data_5466aeb9243d737f74b92487a22b1269
#
_entry.id   5466aeb9243d737f74b92487a22b1269
#
_cell.length_a   1.000
_cell.length_b   1.000
_cell.length_c   1.000
_cell.angle_alpha   90.00
_cell.angle_beta   90.00
_cell.angle_gamma   90.00
#
_symmetry.space_group_name_H-M   'P 1'
#
loop_
_entity.id
_entity.type
_entity.pdbx_description
1 polymer ?
#
loop_
_entity_poly.entity_id
_entity_poly.type
_entity_poly.pdbx_seq_one_letter_code
_entity_poly.pdbx_strand_id
1 'polypeptide(L)'
;RFPADPLSVNSDDFVHINFTNKFGDGRPSTLHGHGLFFTNVNYYDGAASVTQCPVPDGYSFYHEILNSPKSGENAPKQWGTYWLHGHYKGQYIDGLRTPFIIHRSEGEVYEYDDDYTVVLADWYHHVHGYILHHDYFVKGGGYPTPDSGLMYFAHTKKGEEARTMPGMN
;
A
#
# COMPACT_ATOMS: atom_id res chain seq x y z
N ARG A 1 -2.22 -13.57 -1.64
CA ARG A 1 -3.55 -13.00 -1.88
C ARG A 1 -3.41 -11.57 -2.36
N PHE A 2 -4.21 -11.18 -3.36
CA PHE A 2 -4.25 -9.82 -3.88
C PHE A 2 -5.66 -9.23 -3.70
N PRO A 3 -5.77 -7.99 -3.25
CA PRO A 3 -4.76 -7.26 -2.48
C PRO A 3 -4.53 -7.93 -1.12
N ALA A 4 -3.58 -7.46 -0.33
CA ALA A 4 -3.56 -7.80 1.09
C ALA A 4 -4.81 -7.20 1.77
N ASP A 5 -5.19 -7.73 2.92
CA ASP A 5 -6.34 -7.21 3.66
C ASP A 5 -6.18 -5.73 3.97
N PRO A 6 -7.23 -4.90 3.87
CA PRO A 6 -7.17 -3.51 4.24
C PRO A 6 -6.68 -3.33 5.67
N LEU A 7 -5.80 -2.35 5.87
CA LEU A 7 -5.40 -1.90 7.19
C LEU A 7 -6.29 -0.72 7.58
N SER A 8 -6.88 -0.79 8.76
CA SER A 8 -7.79 0.22 9.29
C SER A 8 -7.31 0.67 10.65
N VAL A 9 -7.14 1.98 10.83
CA VAL A 9 -6.60 2.62 12.04
C VAL A 9 -7.33 3.94 12.32
N ASN A 10 -7.09 4.54 13.47
CA ASN A 10 -7.61 5.86 13.79
C ASN A 10 -6.53 6.94 13.61
N SER A 11 -6.94 8.17 13.39
CA SER A 11 -6.04 9.30 13.15
C SER A 11 -5.11 9.64 14.34
N ASP A 12 -5.43 9.16 15.54
CA ASP A 12 -4.60 9.31 16.72
C ASP A 12 -3.68 8.11 16.99
N ASP A 13 -3.84 7.01 16.23
CA ASP A 13 -3.02 5.83 16.42
C ASP A 13 -1.57 6.10 16.02
N PHE A 14 -0.65 5.51 16.76
CA PHE A 14 0.75 5.41 16.38
C PHE A 14 0.97 4.06 15.66
N VAL A 15 1.23 4.10 14.36
CA VAL A 15 1.24 2.90 13.55
C VAL A 15 2.66 2.47 13.19
N HIS A 16 3.00 1.27 13.63
CA HIS A 16 4.23 0.58 13.30
C HIS A 16 3.97 -0.57 12.33
N ILE A 17 4.78 -0.68 11.29
CA ILE A 17 4.77 -1.83 10.39
C ILE A 17 6.14 -2.48 10.37
N ASN A 18 6.22 -3.73 10.75
CA ASN A 18 7.39 -4.56 10.53
C ASN A 18 7.27 -5.23 9.15
N PHE A 19 7.84 -4.58 8.14
CA PHE A 19 7.87 -5.11 6.77
C PHE A 19 9.00 -6.14 6.63
N THR A 20 8.65 -7.38 6.33
CA THR A 20 9.61 -8.45 6.06
C THR A 20 9.55 -8.86 4.60
N ASN A 21 10.66 -8.74 3.88
CA ASN A 21 10.80 -9.26 2.53
C ASN A 21 11.03 -10.77 2.57
N LYS A 22 10.11 -11.56 1.98
CA LYS A 22 10.17 -13.02 1.89
C LYS A 22 9.88 -13.51 0.47
N PHE A 23 10.35 -12.81 -0.55
CA PHE A 23 10.16 -13.25 -1.93
C PHE A 23 10.88 -14.57 -2.23
N GLY A 24 11.99 -14.84 -1.57
CA GLY A 24 12.73 -16.10 -1.73
C GLY A 24 13.50 -16.22 -3.06
N ASP A 25 13.63 -15.14 -3.80
CA ASP A 25 14.28 -15.06 -5.11
C ASP A 25 15.42 -14.04 -5.18
N GLY A 26 15.81 -13.51 -4.03
CA GLY A 26 16.89 -12.53 -3.90
C GLY A 26 16.51 -11.09 -4.27
N ARG A 27 15.27 -10.83 -4.70
CA ARG A 27 14.84 -9.46 -5.03
C ARG A 27 14.65 -8.64 -3.76
N PRO A 28 15.25 -7.42 -3.68
CA PRO A 28 14.94 -6.51 -2.60
C PRO A 28 13.58 -5.86 -2.79
N SER A 29 13.04 -5.25 -1.72
CA SER A 29 11.74 -4.60 -1.74
C SER A 29 11.68 -3.42 -0.77
N THR A 30 10.69 -2.56 -0.92
CA THR A 30 10.32 -1.53 0.05
C THR A 30 8.81 -1.44 0.16
N LEU A 31 8.34 -0.83 1.24
CA LEU A 31 6.93 -0.51 1.44
C LEU A 31 6.79 1.00 1.57
N HIS A 32 6.00 1.61 0.70
CA HIS A 32 5.71 3.05 0.67
C HIS A 32 4.30 3.33 1.17
N GLY A 33 4.16 4.34 2.02
CA GLY A 33 2.89 4.87 2.48
C GLY A 33 2.41 6.01 1.59
N HIS A 34 1.63 5.68 0.56
CA HIS A 34 1.23 6.65 -0.46
C HIS A 34 0.25 7.69 0.08
N GLY A 35 0.61 8.97 -0.07
CA GLY A 35 -0.18 10.10 0.38
C GLY A 35 0.01 10.45 1.86
N LEU A 36 0.83 9.69 2.59
CA LEU A 36 1.12 9.98 3.99
C LEU A 36 2.22 11.03 4.15
N PHE A 37 2.12 11.82 5.20
CA PHE A 37 3.13 12.79 5.59
C PHE A 37 4.17 12.16 6.50
N PHE A 38 5.43 12.20 6.06
CA PHE A 38 6.56 11.72 6.84
C PHE A 38 7.38 12.91 7.38
N THR A 39 6.71 13.85 8.03
CA THR A 39 7.32 15.07 8.58
C THR A 39 8.47 14.69 9.53
N ASN A 40 9.68 15.18 9.24
CA ASN A 40 10.93 14.90 9.96
C ASN A 40 11.34 13.41 10.02
N VAL A 41 10.60 12.51 9.36
CA VAL A 41 10.83 11.06 9.37
C VAL A 41 10.77 10.46 7.97
N ASN A 42 11.21 11.20 6.96
CA ASN A 42 11.16 10.83 5.55
C ASN A 42 11.86 9.50 5.21
N TYR A 43 12.77 9.02 6.06
CA TYR A 43 13.39 7.70 5.93
C TYR A 43 12.42 6.52 6.14
N TYR A 44 11.21 6.78 6.60
CA TYR A 44 10.11 5.79 6.68
C TYR A 44 9.17 5.83 5.46
N ASP A 45 9.35 6.78 4.55
CA ASP A 45 8.50 6.94 3.36
C ASP A 45 8.52 5.73 2.42
N GLY A 46 9.63 5.00 2.37
CA GLY A 46 9.72 3.73 1.65
C GLY A 46 10.10 3.84 0.17
N ALA A 47 10.47 5.03 -0.31
CA ALA A 47 10.95 5.20 -1.69
C ALA A 47 12.37 4.63 -1.83
N ALA A 48 12.47 3.48 -2.52
CA ALA A 48 13.74 2.78 -2.71
C ALA A 48 14.81 3.66 -3.36
N SER A 49 16.00 3.67 -2.79
CA SER A 49 17.17 4.45 -3.25
C SER A 49 16.99 5.97 -3.20
N VAL A 50 15.92 6.46 -2.60
CA VAL A 50 15.65 7.88 -2.36
C VAL A 50 15.60 8.14 -0.86
N THR A 51 14.64 7.56 -0.14
CA THR A 51 14.46 7.76 1.30
C THR A 51 15.06 6.63 2.14
N GLN A 52 15.24 5.45 1.56
CA GLN A 52 15.85 4.28 2.20
C GLN A 52 16.52 3.36 1.19
N CYS A 53 17.44 2.52 1.65
CA CYS A 53 17.89 1.37 0.89
C CYS A 53 16.78 0.31 0.82
N PRO A 54 16.64 -0.41 -0.31
CA PRO A 54 15.68 -1.48 -0.38
C PRO A 54 16.05 -2.62 0.57
N VAL A 55 15.03 -3.22 1.18
CA VAL A 55 15.15 -4.32 2.15
C VAL A 55 15.52 -5.60 1.41
N PRO A 56 16.68 -6.22 1.68
CA PRO A 56 17.07 -7.46 1.03
C PRO A 56 16.10 -8.61 1.34
N ASP A 57 16.10 -9.64 0.49
CA ASP A 57 15.33 -10.85 0.73
C ASP A 57 15.74 -11.52 2.04
N GLY A 58 14.78 -11.96 2.84
CA GLY A 58 14.97 -12.52 4.18
C GLY A 58 15.13 -11.49 5.31
N TYR A 59 15.19 -10.19 5.02
CA TYR A 59 15.36 -9.14 6.01
C TYR A 59 14.09 -8.33 6.25
N SER A 60 14.09 -7.56 7.33
CA SER A 60 12.97 -6.72 7.74
C SER A 60 13.38 -5.27 7.87
N PHE A 61 12.41 -4.38 7.67
CA PHE A 61 12.52 -2.96 7.99
C PHE A 61 11.31 -2.52 8.81
N TYR A 62 11.55 -1.70 9.81
CA TYR A 62 10.54 -1.23 10.72
C TYR A 62 10.12 0.18 10.36
N HIS A 63 8.86 0.36 9.95
CA HIS A 63 8.29 1.65 9.57
C HIS A 63 7.45 2.23 10.72
N GLU A 64 7.58 3.53 10.95
CA GLU A 64 6.66 4.34 11.75
C GLU A 64 5.86 5.20 10.75
N ILE A 65 4.64 4.81 10.40
CA ILE A 65 3.93 5.38 9.25
C ILE A 65 2.85 6.39 9.61
N LEU A 66 2.48 6.52 10.88
CA LEU A 66 1.49 7.48 11.36
C LEU A 66 1.87 7.95 12.76
N ASN A 67 1.75 9.25 13.00
CA ASN A 67 1.97 9.90 14.31
C ASN A 67 3.29 9.50 14.99
N SER A 68 4.38 9.34 14.21
CA SER A 68 5.69 9.07 14.82
C SER A 68 6.04 10.16 15.84
N PRO A 69 6.47 9.80 17.06
CA PRO A 69 6.93 10.79 18.05
C PRO A 69 8.06 11.68 17.52
N LYS A 70 8.82 11.19 16.53
CA LYS A 70 9.91 11.92 15.88
C LYS A 70 9.41 12.97 14.89
N SER A 71 8.15 12.92 14.47
CA SER A 71 7.55 13.91 13.58
C SER A 71 7.33 15.26 14.26
N GLY A 72 7.26 15.29 15.59
CA GLY A 72 7.02 16.48 16.40
C GLY A 72 5.53 16.77 16.62
N GLU A 73 5.23 17.56 17.64
CA GLU A 73 3.85 17.86 18.09
C GLU A 73 2.99 18.60 17.06
N ASN A 74 3.64 19.29 16.12
CA ASN A 74 2.95 20.07 15.08
C ASN A 74 2.83 19.30 13.74
N ALA A 75 3.14 18.01 13.70
CA ALA A 75 2.93 17.21 12.50
C ALA A 75 1.42 17.14 12.19
N PRO A 76 1.02 17.41 10.92
CA PRO A 76 -0.40 17.41 10.60
C PRO A 76 -0.99 16.01 10.75
N LYS A 77 -2.12 15.92 11.44
CA LYS A 77 -2.90 14.68 11.51
C LYS A 77 -3.55 14.41 10.16
N GLN A 78 -3.57 13.14 9.78
CA GLN A 78 -4.17 12.67 8.54
C GLN A 78 -5.32 11.70 8.82
N TRP A 79 -6.34 11.75 7.99
CA TRP A 79 -7.46 10.82 7.96
C TRP A 79 -7.98 10.70 6.52
N GLY A 80 -8.63 9.60 6.21
CA GLY A 80 -9.16 9.31 4.87
C GLY A 80 -8.60 8.00 4.30
N THR A 81 -8.72 7.86 2.98
CA THR A 81 -8.35 6.66 2.24
C THR A 81 -6.98 6.82 1.62
N TYR A 82 -6.08 5.95 2.02
CA TYR A 82 -4.69 5.84 1.56
C TYR A 82 -4.40 4.41 1.11
N TRP A 83 -3.17 4.15 0.73
CA TRP A 83 -2.72 2.80 0.42
C TRP A 83 -1.24 2.62 0.67
N LEU A 84 -0.85 1.39 0.95
CA LEU A 84 0.54 0.97 1.07
C LEU A 84 0.89 0.12 -0.12
N HIS A 85 2.08 0.32 -0.69
CA HIS A 85 2.51 -0.45 -1.85
C HIS A 85 4.03 -0.60 -1.93
N GLY A 86 4.48 -1.59 -2.70
CA GLY A 86 5.88 -1.75 -3.03
C GLY A 86 6.41 -0.57 -3.85
N HIS A 87 7.59 -0.07 -3.51
CA HIS A 87 8.23 1.04 -4.21
C HIS A 87 9.65 0.70 -4.68
N TYR A 88 9.87 -0.56 -5.00
CA TYR A 88 11.08 -1.02 -5.68
C TYR A 88 10.72 -1.49 -7.08
N LYS A 89 11.17 -0.70 -8.10
CA LYS A 89 10.79 -0.93 -9.51
C LYS A 89 9.27 -0.99 -9.68
N GLY A 90 8.74 -1.97 -10.40
CA GLY A 90 7.32 -2.14 -10.64
C GLY A 90 6.60 -3.14 -9.71
N GLN A 91 7.10 -3.36 -8.49
CA GLN A 91 6.51 -4.36 -7.59
C GLN A 91 5.05 -4.09 -7.20
N TYR A 92 4.60 -2.82 -7.19
CA TYR A 92 3.19 -2.53 -6.94
C TYR A 92 2.29 -3.01 -8.10
N ILE A 93 2.80 -3.02 -9.35
CA ILE A 93 2.11 -3.58 -10.51
C ILE A 93 1.96 -5.10 -10.35
N ASP A 94 2.98 -5.76 -9.81
CA ASP A 94 2.97 -7.21 -9.51
C ASP A 94 2.04 -7.58 -8.34
N GLY A 95 1.37 -6.61 -7.71
CA GLY A 95 0.34 -6.83 -6.69
C GLY A 95 0.76 -6.54 -5.25
N LEU A 96 1.96 -6.03 -4.99
CA LEU A 96 2.36 -5.63 -3.63
C LEU A 96 1.68 -4.30 -3.26
N ARG A 97 0.42 -4.38 -2.85
CA ARG A 97 -0.39 -3.22 -2.44
C ARG A 97 -1.54 -3.61 -1.51
N THR A 98 -1.94 -2.69 -0.63
CA THR A 98 -3.10 -2.83 0.24
C THR A 98 -3.71 -1.47 0.55
N PRO A 99 -5.04 -1.36 0.70
CA PRO A 99 -5.69 -0.16 1.22
C PRO A 99 -5.25 0.13 2.66
N PHE A 100 -5.10 1.40 2.97
CA PHE A 100 -4.82 1.90 4.30
C PHE A 100 -5.84 2.99 4.64
N ILE A 101 -6.75 2.70 5.57
CA ILE A 101 -7.87 3.56 5.93
C ILE A 101 -7.57 4.17 7.30
N ILE A 102 -7.60 5.48 7.37
CA ILE A 102 -7.40 6.22 8.62
C ILE A 102 -8.73 6.88 8.99
N HIS A 103 -9.39 6.35 10.01
CA HIS A 103 -10.62 6.93 10.54
C HIS A 103 -10.31 8.17 11.38
N ARG A 104 -11.22 9.12 11.36
CA ARG A 104 -11.09 10.32 12.14
C ARG A 104 -11.44 10.06 13.61
N SER A 105 -10.50 10.28 14.53
CA SER A 105 -10.70 10.01 15.97
C SER A 105 -11.75 10.90 16.62
N GLU A 106 -11.96 12.12 16.10
CA GLU A 106 -13.00 13.03 16.58
C GLU A 106 -14.40 12.70 16.06
N GLY A 107 -14.56 11.58 15.33
CA GLY A 107 -15.79 11.15 14.68
C GLY A 107 -15.81 11.45 13.18
N GLU A 108 -16.60 10.70 12.46
CA GLU A 108 -16.74 10.82 11.02
C GLU A 108 -17.43 12.14 10.63
N VAL A 109 -17.05 12.68 9.46
CA VAL A 109 -17.59 13.93 8.94
C VAL A 109 -19.03 13.76 8.43
N TYR A 110 -19.35 12.54 7.96
CA TYR A 110 -20.65 12.20 7.40
C TYR A 110 -21.29 11.06 8.17
N GLU A 111 -22.62 11.08 8.27
CA GLU A 111 -23.37 9.93 8.73
C GLU A 111 -23.53 8.93 7.58
N TYR A 112 -23.28 7.66 7.84
CA TYR A 112 -23.45 6.56 6.89
C TYR A 112 -23.84 5.27 7.63
N ASP A 113 -24.47 4.35 6.92
CA ASP A 113 -24.88 3.07 7.43
C ASP A 113 -23.82 1.99 7.21
N ASP A 114 -23.20 2.01 6.03
CA ASP A 114 -22.22 1.01 5.59
C ASP A 114 -21.00 1.68 4.94
N ASP A 115 -19.84 1.04 5.07
CA ASP A 115 -18.57 1.44 4.44
C ASP A 115 -18.08 0.35 3.51
N TYR A 116 -17.67 0.74 2.31
CA TYR A 116 -17.18 -0.16 1.29
C TYR A 116 -15.82 0.29 0.77
N THR A 117 -14.82 -0.58 0.91
CA THR A 117 -13.51 -0.39 0.29
C THR A 117 -13.47 -1.15 -1.03
N VAL A 118 -13.27 -0.43 -2.13
CA VAL A 118 -13.16 -1.01 -3.46
C VAL A 118 -11.76 -0.76 -4.01
N VAL A 119 -11.07 -1.83 -4.40
CA VAL A 119 -9.77 -1.75 -5.07
C VAL A 119 -9.93 -2.20 -6.50
N LEU A 120 -9.64 -1.31 -7.43
CA LEU A 120 -9.61 -1.59 -8.87
C LEU A 120 -8.17 -1.71 -9.33
N ALA A 121 -7.88 -2.68 -10.17
CA ALA A 121 -6.53 -2.90 -10.67
C ALA A 121 -6.52 -3.46 -12.07
N ASP A 122 -5.67 -2.89 -12.91
CA ASP A 122 -5.18 -3.58 -14.10
C ASP A 122 -4.31 -4.75 -13.67
N TRP A 123 -4.52 -5.91 -14.25
CA TRP A 123 -3.80 -7.12 -13.89
C TRP A 123 -3.07 -7.72 -15.08
N TYR A 124 -1.78 -7.98 -14.87
CA TYR A 124 -0.88 -8.57 -15.86
C TYR A 124 -0.45 -9.96 -15.40
N HIS A 125 -0.46 -10.93 -16.29
CA HIS A 125 -0.03 -12.30 -15.99
C HIS A 125 1.50 -12.45 -15.94
N HIS A 126 2.22 -11.47 -16.48
CA HIS A 126 3.67 -11.39 -16.42
C HIS A 126 4.13 -10.33 -15.42
N VAL A 127 5.27 -10.59 -14.77
CA VAL A 127 5.87 -9.61 -13.85
C VAL A 127 6.35 -8.35 -14.60
N HIS A 128 6.38 -7.22 -13.89
CA HIS A 128 6.72 -5.91 -14.45
C HIS A 128 7.99 -5.88 -15.29
N GLY A 129 9.02 -6.64 -14.90
CA GLY A 129 10.27 -6.69 -15.64
C GLY A 129 10.12 -7.27 -17.04
N TYR A 130 9.30 -8.30 -17.21
CA TYR A 130 8.96 -8.87 -18.52
C TYR A 130 8.13 -7.88 -19.35
N ILE A 131 7.11 -7.30 -18.77
CA ILE A 131 6.21 -6.34 -19.44
C ILE A 131 7.02 -5.13 -19.94
N LEU A 132 7.86 -4.55 -19.09
CA LEU A 132 8.67 -3.39 -19.43
C LEU A 132 9.67 -3.72 -20.55
N HIS A 133 10.39 -4.83 -20.43
CA HIS A 133 11.41 -5.20 -21.42
C HIS A 133 10.79 -5.68 -22.72
N HIS A 134 9.87 -6.64 -22.66
CA HIS A 134 9.33 -7.31 -23.83
C HIS A 134 8.22 -6.50 -24.51
N ASP A 135 7.23 -6.03 -23.76
CA ASP A 135 6.06 -5.40 -24.35
C ASP A 135 6.28 -3.91 -24.65
N TYR A 136 7.02 -3.21 -23.80
CA TYR A 136 7.28 -1.79 -24.01
C TYR A 136 8.52 -1.55 -24.90
N PHE A 137 9.70 -2.03 -24.51
CA PHE A 137 10.93 -1.70 -25.26
C PHE A 137 11.08 -2.50 -26.54
N VAL A 138 10.85 -3.82 -26.53
CA VAL A 138 11.08 -4.66 -27.71
C VAL A 138 10.00 -4.46 -28.79
N LYS A 139 8.75 -4.26 -28.38
CA LYS A 139 7.63 -4.03 -29.30
C LYS A 139 7.47 -2.57 -29.77
N GLY A 140 8.41 -1.69 -29.44
CA GLY A 140 8.47 -0.32 -29.95
C GLY A 140 7.69 0.73 -29.15
N GLY A 141 7.52 0.54 -27.83
CA GLY A 141 7.07 1.59 -26.92
C GLY A 141 5.55 1.80 -26.86
N GLY A 142 4.76 0.84 -27.32
CA GLY A 142 3.30 0.85 -27.10
C GLY A 142 2.99 0.59 -25.62
N TYR A 143 1.96 1.23 -25.08
CA TYR A 143 1.51 0.95 -23.71
C TYR A 143 1.09 -0.52 -23.59
N PRO A 144 1.65 -1.26 -22.60
CA PRO A 144 1.23 -2.64 -22.36
C PRO A 144 -0.26 -2.70 -22.02
N THR A 145 -0.99 -3.56 -22.70
CA THR A 145 -2.40 -3.81 -22.39
C THR A 145 -2.48 -4.82 -21.26
N PRO A 146 -3.26 -4.56 -20.19
CA PRO A 146 -3.46 -5.55 -19.14
C PRO A 146 -4.18 -6.80 -19.66
N ASP A 147 -3.87 -7.95 -19.09
CA ASP A 147 -4.54 -9.22 -19.44
C ASP A 147 -5.96 -9.28 -18.89
N SER A 148 -6.20 -8.61 -17.76
CA SER A 148 -7.51 -8.54 -17.11
C SER A 148 -7.63 -7.34 -16.18
N GLY A 149 -8.86 -7.05 -15.72
CA GLY A 149 -9.14 -6.15 -14.62
C GLY A 149 -9.50 -6.95 -13.36
N LEU A 150 -9.02 -6.53 -12.21
CA LEU A 150 -9.42 -7.09 -10.92
C LEU A 150 -10.22 -6.07 -10.13
N MET A 151 -11.26 -6.55 -9.47
CA MET A 151 -12.01 -5.80 -8.48
C MET A 151 -11.98 -6.57 -7.16
N TYR A 152 -11.49 -5.92 -6.13
CA TYR A 152 -11.56 -6.41 -4.76
C TYR A 152 -12.58 -5.57 -4.00
N PHE A 153 -13.35 -6.24 -3.15
CA PHE A 153 -14.43 -5.62 -2.39
C PHE A 153 -14.31 -6.01 -0.91
N ALA A 154 -14.23 -5.03 -0.03
CA ALA A 154 -14.34 -5.22 1.41
C ALA A 154 -15.52 -4.41 1.93
N HIS A 155 -16.33 -5.02 2.77
CA HIS A 155 -17.45 -4.39 3.46
C HIS A 155 -17.15 -4.29 4.94
N THR A 156 -17.35 -3.11 5.50
CA THR A 156 -17.21 -2.84 6.93
C THR A 156 -18.50 -2.23 7.43
N LYS A 157 -19.15 -2.85 8.38
CA LYS A 157 -20.26 -2.21 9.08
C LYS A 157 -19.72 -1.19 10.06
N LYS A 158 -20.45 -0.12 10.27
CA LYS A 158 -20.11 0.92 11.26
C LYS A 158 -19.79 0.31 12.62
N GLY A 159 -18.56 0.51 13.12
CA GLY A 159 -18.09 -0.05 14.39
C GLY A 159 -17.52 -1.48 14.32
N GLU A 160 -17.40 -2.08 13.13
CA GLU A 160 -16.72 -3.36 12.92
C GLU A 160 -15.39 -3.16 12.18
N GLU A 161 -14.42 -4.05 12.43
CA GLU A 161 -13.20 -4.09 11.62
C GLU A 161 -13.50 -4.53 10.18
N ALA A 162 -12.74 -3.98 9.22
CA ALA A 162 -12.90 -4.32 7.81
C ALA A 162 -12.82 -5.83 7.58
N ARG A 163 -13.86 -6.42 7.03
CA ARG A 163 -13.93 -7.84 6.71
C ARG A 163 -13.94 -8.05 5.20
N THR A 164 -13.07 -8.91 4.73
CA THR A 164 -13.13 -9.42 3.35
C THR A 164 -14.34 -10.26 3.13
N MET A 165 -15.12 -9.97 2.09
CA MET A 165 -16.19 -10.88 1.65
C MET A 165 -15.58 -12.14 1.01
N PRO A 166 -15.87 -13.35 1.52
CA PRO A 166 -15.46 -14.59 0.85
C PRO A 166 -16.23 -14.72 -0.47
N GLY A 167 -15.53 -14.90 -1.58
CA GLY A 167 -16.12 -15.46 -2.78
C GLY A 167 -16.35 -14.55 -3.98
N MET A 168 -15.79 -13.34 -4.03
CA MET A 168 -15.66 -12.57 -5.27
C MET A 168 -14.21 -12.67 -5.78
N ASN A 169 -13.91 -13.75 -6.47
CA ASN A 169 -12.71 -13.91 -7.27
C ASN A 169 -13.06 -13.63 -8.73
#